data_ee08991d2512ee77a6bb11f4bdadccaa
#
_entry.id   ee08991d2512ee77a6bb11f4bdadccaa
#
_cell.length_a   1.000
_cell.length_b   1.000
_cell.length_c   1.000
_cell.angle_alpha   90.00
_cell.angle_beta   90.00
_cell.angle_gamma   90.00
#
_symmetry.space_group_name_H-M   'P 1'
#
loop_
_entity.id
_entity.type
_entity.pdbx_description
1 polymer ?
#
loop_
_entity_poly.entity_id
_entity_poly.type
_entity_poly.pdbx_seq_one_letter_code
_entity_poly.pdbx_strand_id
1 'polypeptide(L)'
;MIKVALVDDHVVVRSGFAQLLNLEDDLIVAGQYSSAAEAWSALMRSEIDVAVLDVAMPDENGLSLLKRLRQQHPGFRAIILSIYDTPAFVQSAIDAGASGYLTKRCGPEELVQAVRSVGMGGHYLCVDALKALRGGESSPKALDVLTPREREIFELLVKGESVKAIAFSLALSHKTVHVHRANVLGKLQCGSTIELVHFALDNQLLTGH
;
A
#
# COMPACT_ATOMS: atom_id res chain seq x y z
N MET A 1 27.43 2.46 8.35
CA MET A 1 26.17 2.79 9.08
C MET A 1 25.17 3.27 8.05
N ILE A 2 24.04 2.57 7.90
CA ILE A 2 23.00 2.89 6.91
C ILE A 2 22.07 3.94 7.52
N LYS A 3 21.90 5.07 6.85
CA LYS A 3 21.00 6.16 7.27
C LYS A 3 19.60 5.92 6.72
N VAL A 4 18.63 5.76 7.61
CA VAL A 4 17.23 5.42 7.28
C VAL A 4 16.32 6.62 7.54
N ALA A 5 15.40 6.88 6.61
CA ALA A 5 14.27 7.77 6.82
C ALA A 5 12.99 6.96 6.94
N LEU A 6 12.11 7.32 7.89
CA LEU A 6 10.80 6.73 8.08
C LEU A 6 9.72 7.76 7.73
N VAL A 7 8.81 7.39 6.84
CA VAL A 7 7.69 8.24 6.43
C VAL A 7 6.39 7.46 6.60
N ASP A 8 5.62 7.79 7.63
CA ASP A 8 4.36 7.12 7.99
C ASP A 8 3.55 8.09 8.86
N ASP A 9 2.28 8.31 8.59
CA ASP A 9 1.42 9.20 9.38
C ASP A 9 1.03 8.60 10.74
N HIS A 10 1.17 7.27 10.90
CA HIS A 10 0.90 6.56 12.14
C HIS A 10 2.07 6.69 13.13
N VAL A 11 1.97 7.60 14.10
CA VAL A 11 3.02 7.89 15.08
C VAL A 11 3.53 6.64 15.79
N VAL A 12 2.64 5.72 16.20
CA VAL A 12 3.00 4.50 16.95
C VAL A 12 3.85 3.56 16.09
N VAL A 13 3.46 3.36 14.82
CA VAL A 13 4.18 2.50 13.86
C VAL A 13 5.55 3.09 13.59
N ARG A 14 5.61 4.38 13.26
CA ARG A 14 6.85 5.10 12.96
C ARG A 14 7.82 5.07 14.14
N SER A 15 7.33 5.37 15.36
CA SER A 15 8.17 5.34 16.56
C SER A 15 8.66 3.93 16.91
N GLY A 16 7.81 2.92 16.74
CA GLY A 16 8.18 1.52 16.96
C GLY A 16 9.29 1.07 16.01
N PHE A 17 9.16 1.37 14.73
CA PHE A 17 10.20 1.06 13.73
C PHE A 17 11.49 1.85 13.97
N ALA A 18 11.38 3.11 14.38
CA ALA A 18 12.56 3.90 14.72
C ALA A 18 13.35 3.31 15.90
N GLN A 19 12.65 2.89 16.95
CA GLN A 19 13.30 2.23 18.09
C GLN A 19 13.98 0.93 17.66
N LEU A 20 13.28 0.11 16.90
CA LEU A 20 13.75 -1.18 16.43
C LEU A 20 15.01 -1.06 15.56
N LEU A 21 15.00 -0.14 14.59
CA LEU A 21 16.15 0.07 13.71
C LEU A 21 17.35 0.67 14.47
N ASN A 22 17.12 1.53 15.45
CA ASN A 22 18.18 2.10 16.27
C ASN A 22 18.77 1.13 17.32
N LEU A 23 18.22 -0.07 17.50
CA LEU A 23 18.84 -1.14 18.28
C LEU A 23 19.97 -1.84 17.53
N GLU A 24 20.06 -1.66 16.21
CA GLU A 24 21.07 -2.28 15.37
C GLU A 24 22.29 -1.35 15.20
N ASP A 25 23.49 -1.87 15.47
CA ASP A 25 24.75 -1.08 15.47
C ASP A 25 25.11 -0.49 14.10
N ASP A 26 24.60 -1.08 13.02
CA ASP A 26 24.87 -0.72 11.63
C ASP A 26 23.81 0.19 10.98
N LEU A 27 22.71 0.46 11.70
CA LEU A 27 21.60 1.29 11.23
C LEU A 27 21.43 2.55 12.07
N ILE A 28 20.95 3.64 11.48
CA ILE A 28 20.54 4.84 12.18
C ILE A 28 19.32 5.47 11.52
N VAL A 29 18.29 5.77 12.31
CA VAL A 29 17.16 6.55 11.84
C VAL A 29 17.52 8.03 11.84
N ALA A 30 17.87 8.55 10.66
CA ALA A 30 18.31 9.91 10.44
C ALA A 30 17.14 10.91 10.27
N GLY A 31 15.93 10.40 10.01
CA GLY A 31 14.75 11.25 9.89
C GLY A 31 13.44 10.48 10.06
N GLN A 32 12.45 11.15 10.64
CA GLN A 32 11.09 10.64 10.80
C GLN A 32 10.12 11.73 10.35
N TYR A 33 9.19 11.37 9.44
CA TYR A 33 8.28 12.31 8.81
C TYR A 33 6.86 11.77 8.87
N SER A 34 5.91 12.65 9.13
CA SER A 34 4.49 12.30 9.26
C SER A 34 3.69 12.49 7.98
N SER A 35 4.30 13.05 6.93
CA SER A 35 3.65 13.33 5.66
C SER A 35 4.64 13.31 4.50
N ALA A 36 4.12 13.15 3.29
CA ALA A 36 4.92 13.21 2.07
C ALA A 36 5.53 14.61 1.85
N ALA A 37 4.79 15.68 2.21
CA ALA A 37 5.26 17.05 2.07
C ALA A 37 6.45 17.35 2.99
N GLU A 38 6.39 16.91 4.24
CA GLU A 38 7.49 17.01 5.21
C GLU A 38 8.71 16.23 4.75
N ALA A 39 8.49 14.97 4.33
CA ALA A 39 9.53 14.07 3.86
C ALA A 39 10.23 14.60 2.61
N TRP A 40 9.50 15.13 1.64
CA TRP A 40 10.05 15.64 0.38
C TRP A 40 11.21 16.61 0.59
N SER A 41 10.95 17.66 1.37
CA SER A 41 11.95 18.71 1.60
C SER A 41 13.22 18.19 2.30
N ALA A 42 13.06 17.22 3.17
CA ALA A 42 14.15 16.62 3.93
C ALA A 42 14.93 15.61 3.08
N LEU A 43 14.24 14.69 2.39
CA LEU A 43 14.87 13.65 1.58
C LEU A 43 15.65 14.20 0.38
N MET A 44 15.23 15.37 -0.15
CA MET A 44 15.95 16.06 -1.21
C MET A 44 17.28 16.71 -0.74
N ARG A 45 17.47 16.93 0.55
CA ARG A 45 18.63 17.64 1.12
C ARG A 45 19.53 16.75 1.98
N SER A 46 19.04 15.60 2.39
CA SER A 46 19.71 14.72 3.34
C SER A 46 20.41 13.56 2.61
N GLU A 47 21.54 13.14 3.15
CA GLU A 47 22.19 11.89 2.76
C GLU A 47 21.45 10.72 3.44
N ILE A 48 20.38 10.25 2.81
CA ILE A 48 19.62 9.08 3.24
C ILE A 48 19.96 7.93 2.31
N ASP A 49 20.31 6.78 2.88
CA ASP A 49 20.64 5.56 2.12
C ASP A 49 19.37 4.80 1.73
N VAL A 50 18.36 4.77 2.63
CA VAL A 50 17.10 4.07 2.44
C VAL A 50 15.95 4.86 3.07
N ALA A 51 14.87 5.05 2.34
CA ALA A 51 13.60 5.54 2.90
C ALA A 51 12.59 4.40 3.03
N VAL A 52 11.92 4.27 4.17
CA VAL A 52 10.75 3.41 4.36
C VAL A 52 9.52 4.30 4.25
N LEU A 53 8.69 4.05 3.25
CA LEU A 53 7.56 4.89 2.87
C LEU A 53 6.24 4.13 3.06
N ASP A 54 5.35 4.65 3.90
CA ASP A 54 3.98 4.17 3.95
C ASP A 54 3.23 4.54 2.67
N VAL A 55 2.45 3.61 2.13
CA VAL A 55 1.58 3.88 0.98
C VAL A 55 0.41 4.77 1.36
N ALA A 56 -0.23 4.53 2.49
CA ALA A 56 -1.51 5.11 2.85
C ALA A 56 -1.37 6.38 3.70
N MET A 57 -0.82 7.44 3.14
CA MET A 57 -0.76 8.75 3.80
C MET A 57 -1.88 9.69 3.30
N PRO A 58 -2.42 10.58 4.16
CA PRO A 58 -3.63 11.34 3.84
C PRO A 58 -3.43 12.46 2.80
N ASP A 59 -2.22 13.01 2.66
CA ASP A 59 -1.90 14.14 1.79
C ASP A 59 -1.42 13.68 0.39
N GLU A 60 -0.48 12.76 0.36
CA GLU A 60 0.08 12.21 -0.87
C GLU A 60 0.44 10.74 -0.63
N ASN A 61 0.05 9.88 -1.54
CA ASN A 61 0.39 8.46 -1.52
C ASN A 61 1.92 8.25 -1.61
N GLY A 62 2.46 7.34 -0.80
CA GLY A 62 3.90 7.06 -0.77
C GLY A 62 4.50 6.61 -2.10
N LEU A 63 3.72 5.98 -2.98
CA LEU A 63 4.18 5.65 -4.34
C LEU A 63 4.35 6.90 -5.21
N SER A 64 3.48 7.90 -5.05
CA SER A 64 3.60 9.19 -5.75
C SER A 64 4.84 9.94 -5.27
N LEU A 65 5.06 9.97 -3.96
CA LEU A 65 6.29 10.53 -3.37
C LEU A 65 7.54 9.83 -3.92
N LEU A 66 7.55 8.49 -3.98
CA LEU A 66 8.66 7.72 -4.51
C LEU A 66 8.94 8.06 -5.98
N LYS A 67 7.91 8.11 -6.82
CA LYS A 67 8.06 8.47 -8.25
C LYS A 67 8.71 9.85 -8.41
N ARG A 68 8.28 10.84 -7.63
CA ARG A 68 8.87 12.19 -7.63
C ARG A 68 10.33 12.17 -7.17
N LEU A 69 10.65 11.46 -6.08
CA LEU A 69 12.02 11.33 -5.59
C LEU A 69 12.93 10.69 -6.63
N ARG A 70 12.47 9.63 -7.31
CA ARG A 70 13.21 8.94 -8.35
C ARG A 70 13.42 9.78 -9.62
N GLN A 71 12.48 10.67 -9.94
CA GLN A 71 12.66 11.62 -11.04
C GLN A 71 13.81 12.59 -10.80
N GLN A 72 14.03 13.01 -9.56
CA GLN A 72 15.13 13.93 -9.20
C GLN A 72 16.43 13.19 -8.86
N HIS A 73 16.33 12.02 -8.26
CA HIS A 73 17.43 11.14 -7.86
C HIS A 73 17.19 9.71 -8.36
N PRO A 74 17.61 9.36 -9.57
CA PRO A 74 17.39 8.01 -10.15
C PRO A 74 17.94 6.87 -9.29
N GLY A 75 18.95 7.13 -8.46
CA GLY A 75 19.53 6.18 -7.51
C GLY A 75 18.86 6.12 -6.16
N PHE A 76 17.77 6.89 -5.92
CA PHE A 76 17.08 6.91 -4.63
C PHE A 76 16.49 5.52 -4.30
N ARG A 77 16.76 5.02 -3.09
CA ARG A 77 16.35 3.70 -2.64
C ARG A 77 15.22 3.82 -1.63
N ALA A 78 14.14 3.12 -1.88
CA ALA A 78 13.01 3.09 -0.97
C ALA A 78 12.42 1.69 -0.82
N ILE A 79 11.95 1.42 0.40
CA ILE A 79 11.12 0.28 0.75
C ILE A 79 9.70 0.82 0.92
N ILE A 80 8.76 0.23 0.21
CA ILE A 80 7.34 0.50 0.40
C ILE A 80 6.83 -0.36 1.55
N LEU A 81 6.13 0.28 2.49
CA LEU A 81 5.45 -0.36 3.60
C LEU A 81 3.95 -0.23 3.38
N SER A 82 3.20 -1.33 3.38
CA SER A 82 1.79 -1.34 3.01
C SER A 82 0.99 -2.36 3.81
N ILE A 83 -0.28 -2.10 4.01
CA ILE A 83 -1.22 -3.12 4.50
C ILE A 83 -1.68 -4.07 3.38
N TYR A 84 -1.43 -3.73 2.12
CA TYR A 84 -1.85 -4.48 0.95
C TYR A 84 -0.76 -5.47 0.50
N ASP A 85 -1.18 -6.67 0.12
CA ASP A 85 -0.32 -7.75 -0.38
C ASP A 85 -0.79 -8.30 -1.73
N THR A 86 -1.64 -7.55 -2.44
CA THR A 86 -2.14 -7.99 -3.74
C THR A 86 -1.10 -7.79 -4.85
N PRO A 87 -1.13 -8.63 -5.93
CA PRO A 87 -0.19 -8.50 -7.04
C PRO A 87 -0.13 -7.10 -7.64
N ALA A 88 -1.29 -6.43 -7.76
CA ALA A 88 -1.40 -5.10 -8.36
C ALA A 88 -0.66 -4.04 -7.52
N PHE A 89 -0.79 -4.06 -6.19
CA PHE A 89 -0.08 -3.13 -5.31
C PHE A 89 1.43 -3.38 -5.32
N VAL A 90 1.86 -4.65 -5.26
CA VAL A 90 3.28 -5.01 -5.31
C VAL A 90 3.88 -4.59 -6.66
N GLN A 91 3.18 -4.85 -7.77
CA GLN A 91 3.63 -4.45 -9.10
C GLN A 91 3.71 -2.93 -9.24
N SER A 92 2.69 -2.19 -8.76
CA SER A 92 2.68 -0.72 -8.77
C SER A 92 3.87 -0.12 -7.99
N ALA A 93 4.27 -0.75 -6.89
CA ALA A 93 5.45 -0.33 -6.15
C ALA A 93 6.75 -0.57 -6.92
N ILE A 94 6.88 -1.73 -7.57
CA ILE A 94 8.02 -2.06 -8.42
C ILE A 94 8.10 -1.07 -9.60
N ASP A 95 6.99 -0.80 -10.26
CA ASP A 95 6.90 0.13 -11.40
C ASP A 95 7.19 1.58 -10.98
N ALA A 96 6.88 1.94 -9.72
CA ALA A 96 7.27 3.22 -9.13
C ALA A 96 8.78 3.31 -8.83
N GLY A 97 9.51 2.20 -8.95
CA GLY A 97 10.94 2.10 -8.69
C GLY A 97 11.30 1.80 -7.24
N ALA A 98 10.41 1.13 -6.49
CA ALA A 98 10.73 0.65 -5.16
C ALA A 98 11.86 -0.38 -5.19
N SER A 99 12.80 -0.24 -4.27
CA SER A 99 13.88 -1.22 -4.06
C SER A 99 13.45 -2.33 -3.12
N GLY A 100 12.37 -2.11 -2.35
CA GLY A 100 11.80 -3.11 -1.46
C GLY A 100 10.30 -2.96 -1.26
N TYR A 101 9.66 -4.06 -0.84
CA TYR A 101 8.25 -4.09 -0.46
C TYR A 101 8.05 -4.93 0.80
N LEU A 102 7.42 -4.33 1.80
CA LEU A 102 7.04 -4.98 3.05
C LEU A 102 5.55 -4.78 3.32
N THR A 103 4.91 -5.80 3.85
CA THR A 103 3.59 -5.61 4.46
C THR A 103 3.73 -5.08 5.89
N LYS A 104 2.79 -4.26 6.37
CA LYS A 104 2.77 -3.79 7.78
C LYS A 104 2.59 -4.94 8.80
N ARG A 105 2.41 -6.17 8.32
CA ARG A 105 2.39 -7.40 9.13
C ARG A 105 3.76 -8.05 9.29
N CYS A 106 4.79 -7.53 8.60
CA CYS A 106 6.14 -8.07 8.70
C CYS A 106 6.66 -7.98 10.15
N GLY A 107 7.43 -8.99 10.52
CA GLY A 107 8.11 -8.98 11.81
C GLY A 107 9.24 -7.94 11.86
N PRO A 108 9.68 -7.59 13.08
CA PRO A 108 10.78 -6.64 13.28
C PRO A 108 12.05 -7.03 12.53
N GLU A 109 12.41 -8.31 12.56
CA GLU A 109 13.60 -8.85 11.90
C GLU A 109 13.56 -8.69 10.37
N GLU A 110 12.36 -8.81 9.79
CA GLU A 110 12.17 -8.69 8.35
C GLU A 110 12.39 -7.25 7.88
N LEU A 111 11.95 -6.24 8.67
CA LEU A 111 12.23 -4.84 8.39
C LEU A 111 13.74 -4.55 8.42
N VAL A 112 14.45 -5.05 9.44
CA VAL A 112 15.90 -4.88 9.56
C VAL A 112 16.63 -5.50 8.36
N GLN A 113 16.26 -6.72 7.97
CA GLN A 113 16.83 -7.40 6.82
C GLN A 113 16.58 -6.63 5.50
N ALA A 114 15.36 -6.14 5.31
CA ALA A 114 15.00 -5.36 4.14
C ALA A 114 15.82 -4.07 4.04
N VAL A 115 15.95 -3.32 5.16
CA VAL A 115 16.74 -2.09 5.22
C VAL A 115 18.21 -2.38 4.91
N ARG A 116 18.80 -3.43 5.45
CA ARG A 116 20.19 -3.84 5.15
C ARG A 116 20.37 -4.19 3.67
N SER A 117 19.49 -5.05 3.13
CA SER A 117 19.55 -5.46 1.73
C SER A 117 19.49 -4.24 0.79
N VAL A 118 18.51 -3.39 0.98
CA VAL A 118 18.29 -2.20 0.14
C VAL A 118 19.40 -1.16 0.36
N GLY A 119 19.86 -0.97 1.58
CA GLY A 119 20.96 -0.07 1.91
C GLY A 119 22.28 -0.45 1.22
N MET A 120 22.53 -1.74 1.02
CA MET A 120 23.68 -2.26 0.27
C MET A 120 23.45 -2.27 -1.25
N GLY A 121 22.33 -1.76 -1.75
CA GLY A 121 22.03 -1.69 -3.19
C GLY A 121 21.29 -2.90 -3.74
N GLY A 122 20.87 -3.84 -2.88
CA GLY A 122 20.02 -4.97 -3.25
C GLY A 122 18.54 -4.62 -3.32
N HIS A 123 17.73 -5.65 -3.52
CA HIS A 123 16.27 -5.58 -3.49
C HIS A 123 15.72 -6.50 -2.40
N TYR A 124 14.54 -6.17 -1.87
CA TYR A 124 13.87 -7.00 -0.88
C TYR A 124 12.36 -7.03 -1.09
N LEU A 125 11.81 -8.22 -1.23
CA LEU A 125 10.36 -8.44 -1.24
C LEU A 125 10.01 -9.41 -0.12
N CYS A 126 9.08 -9.04 0.75
CA CYS A 126 8.61 -9.94 1.79
C CYS A 126 7.92 -11.18 1.19
N VAL A 127 7.80 -12.21 2.01
CA VAL A 127 7.22 -13.50 1.58
C VAL A 127 5.82 -13.32 0.97
N ASP A 128 5.01 -12.43 1.54
CA ASP A 128 3.65 -12.16 1.04
C ASP A 128 3.67 -11.49 -0.33
N ALA A 129 4.57 -10.51 -0.54
CA ALA A 129 4.77 -9.88 -1.84
C ALA A 129 5.27 -10.87 -2.90
N LEU A 130 6.20 -11.75 -2.53
CA LEU A 130 6.68 -12.81 -3.44
C LEU A 130 5.59 -13.81 -3.80
N LYS A 131 4.74 -14.20 -2.84
CA LYS A 131 3.57 -15.06 -3.10
C LYS A 131 2.58 -14.37 -4.04
N ALA A 132 2.31 -13.08 -3.80
CA ALA A 132 1.45 -12.29 -4.66
C ALA A 132 1.93 -12.27 -6.11
N LEU A 133 3.21 -12.01 -6.35
CA LEU A 133 3.79 -11.99 -7.69
C LEU A 133 3.85 -13.36 -8.36
N ARG A 134 4.11 -14.43 -7.61
CA ARG A 134 4.15 -15.81 -8.14
C ARG A 134 2.76 -16.36 -8.44
N GLY A 135 1.74 -15.89 -7.71
CA GLY A 135 0.35 -16.23 -7.96
C GLY A 135 -0.29 -15.45 -9.11
N GLY A 136 0.49 -14.62 -9.79
CA GLY A 136 0.07 -13.71 -10.83
C GLY A 136 -0.29 -14.36 -12.18
N GLU A 137 -1.22 -15.31 -12.17
CA GLU A 137 -2.14 -15.47 -13.29
C GLU A 137 -3.32 -14.53 -13.04
N SER A 138 -3.43 -13.57 -13.95
CA SER A 138 -4.47 -12.56 -14.11
C SER A 138 -5.78 -12.80 -13.35
N SER A 139 -6.10 -11.87 -12.48
CA SER A 139 -7.36 -11.57 -11.84
C SER A 139 -8.64 -12.04 -12.52
N PRO A 140 -9.20 -13.16 -12.04
CA PRO A 140 -10.56 -13.12 -11.52
C PRO A 140 -10.63 -13.37 -10.00
N LYS A 141 -9.51 -13.78 -9.38
CA LYS A 141 -9.48 -14.23 -7.96
C LYS A 141 -9.69 -13.12 -6.92
N ALA A 142 -9.45 -11.86 -7.25
CA ALA A 142 -9.65 -10.76 -6.29
C ALA A 142 -11.12 -10.65 -5.84
N LEU A 143 -12.06 -11.04 -6.69
CA LEU A 143 -13.50 -11.05 -6.38
C LEU A 143 -14.02 -12.43 -5.91
N ASP A 144 -13.21 -13.47 -5.90
CA ASP A 144 -13.65 -14.83 -5.52
C ASP A 144 -13.96 -14.96 -4.02
N VAL A 145 -13.45 -14.02 -3.22
CA VAL A 145 -13.79 -13.88 -1.79
C VAL A 145 -15.22 -13.34 -1.58
N LEU A 146 -15.81 -12.74 -2.62
CA LEU A 146 -17.17 -12.23 -2.59
C LEU A 146 -18.16 -13.32 -2.96
N THR A 147 -19.27 -13.38 -2.25
CA THR A 147 -20.42 -14.17 -2.69
C THR A 147 -21.01 -13.56 -3.97
N PRO A 148 -21.80 -14.33 -4.76
CA PRO A 148 -22.43 -13.77 -5.96
C PRO A 148 -23.20 -12.48 -5.70
N ARG A 149 -23.86 -12.38 -4.57
CA ARG A 149 -24.65 -11.19 -4.20
C ARG A 149 -23.76 -10.00 -3.82
N GLU A 150 -22.66 -10.24 -3.14
CA GLU A 150 -21.66 -9.21 -2.82
C GLU A 150 -20.96 -8.70 -4.08
N ARG A 151 -20.74 -9.58 -5.08
CA ARG A 151 -20.16 -9.20 -6.37
C ARG A 151 -21.10 -8.26 -7.16
N GLU A 152 -22.39 -8.55 -7.23
CA GLU A 152 -23.38 -7.65 -7.85
C GLU A 152 -23.39 -6.27 -7.20
N ILE A 153 -23.33 -6.23 -5.86
CA ILE A 153 -23.31 -4.98 -5.11
C ILE A 153 -21.99 -4.25 -5.32
N PHE A 154 -20.85 -4.95 -5.34
CA PHE A 154 -19.54 -4.39 -5.67
C PHE A 154 -19.58 -3.67 -7.03
N GLU A 155 -20.06 -4.34 -8.08
CA GLU A 155 -20.14 -3.77 -9.44
C GLU A 155 -20.96 -2.49 -9.51
N LEU A 156 -22.07 -2.41 -8.77
CA LEU A 156 -22.90 -1.23 -8.73
C LEU A 156 -22.27 -0.09 -7.90
N LEU A 157 -21.60 -0.42 -6.79
CA LEU A 157 -20.88 0.55 -5.97
C LEU A 157 -19.74 1.21 -6.75
N VAL A 158 -18.99 0.41 -7.53
CA VAL A 158 -17.85 0.91 -8.33
C VAL A 158 -18.31 1.80 -9.49
N LYS A 159 -19.53 1.56 -10.00
CA LYS A 159 -20.19 2.43 -10.99
C LYS A 159 -20.72 3.74 -10.40
N GLY A 160 -20.60 3.92 -9.08
CA GLY A 160 -21.07 5.13 -8.40
C GLY A 160 -22.55 5.11 -8.03
N GLU A 161 -23.21 3.96 -8.11
CA GLU A 161 -24.64 3.84 -7.77
C GLU A 161 -24.87 4.09 -6.27
N SER A 162 -25.92 4.84 -5.97
CA SER A 162 -26.32 5.09 -4.58
C SER A 162 -26.91 3.83 -3.95
N VAL A 163 -26.83 3.72 -2.61
CA VAL A 163 -27.45 2.62 -1.85
C VAL A 163 -28.96 2.48 -2.17
N LYS A 164 -29.63 3.61 -2.42
CA LYS A 164 -31.04 3.63 -2.78
C LYS A 164 -31.29 3.04 -4.17
N ALA A 165 -30.46 3.37 -5.15
CA ALA A 165 -30.52 2.83 -6.51
C ALA A 165 -30.22 1.34 -6.51
N ILE A 166 -29.19 0.91 -5.79
CA ILE A 166 -28.81 -0.50 -5.63
C ILE A 166 -29.93 -1.30 -4.98
N ALA A 167 -30.54 -0.77 -3.91
CA ALA A 167 -31.66 -1.40 -3.23
C ALA A 167 -32.86 -1.62 -4.17
N PHE A 168 -33.15 -0.62 -4.99
CA PHE A 168 -34.21 -0.69 -5.99
C PHE A 168 -33.90 -1.70 -7.10
N SER A 169 -32.71 -1.61 -7.71
CA SER A 169 -32.32 -2.48 -8.83
C SER A 169 -32.23 -3.97 -8.44
N LEU A 170 -31.84 -4.25 -7.20
CA LEU A 170 -31.64 -5.61 -6.70
C LEU A 170 -32.83 -6.15 -5.88
N ALA A 171 -33.93 -5.38 -5.77
CA ALA A 171 -35.10 -5.69 -4.97
C ALA A 171 -34.76 -6.02 -3.48
N LEU A 172 -33.86 -5.23 -2.89
CA LEU A 172 -33.41 -5.36 -1.50
C LEU A 172 -33.86 -4.19 -0.64
N SER A 173 -33.82 -4.39 0.69
CA SER A 173 -33.93 -3.27 1.63
C SER A 173 -32.62 -2.46 1.67
N HIS A 174 -32.69 -1.15 1.97
CA HIS A 174 -31.52 -0.32 2.17
C HIS A 174 -30.59 -0.91 3.26
N LYS A 175 -31.17 -1.45 4.33
CA LYS A 175 -30.42 -2.10 5.42
C LYS A 175 -29.62 -3.29 4.91
N THR A 176 -30.22 -4.11 4.02
CA THR A 176 -29.55 -5.28 3.42
C THR A 176 -28.37 -4.84 2.54
N VAL A 177 -28.54 -3.77 1.75
CA VAL A 177 -27.45 -3.22 0.92
C VAL A 177 -26.32 -2.70 1.79
N HIS A 178 -26.63 -2.01 2.90
CA HIS A 178 -25.59 -1.56 3.84
C HIS A 178 -24.80 -2.71 4.45
N VAL A 179 -25.45 -3.82 4.81
CA VAL A 179 -24.76 -5.01 5.34
C VAL A 179 -23.84 -5.61 4.29
N HIS A 180 -24.34 -5.83 3.07
CA HIS A 180 -23.49 -6.35 1.99
C HIS A 180 -22.34 -5.40 1.62
N ARG A 181 -22.58 -4.08 1.60
CA ARG A 181 -21.52 -3.10 1.38
C ARG A 181 -20.43 -3.20 2.44
N ALA A 182 -20.80 -3.32 3.72
CA ALA A 182 -19.84 -3.49 4.80
C ALA A 182 -19.03 -4.78 4.64
N ASN A 183 -19.70 -5.88 4.26
CA ASN A 183 -19.03 -7.14 3.98
C ASN A 183 -18.06 -7.06 2.79
N VAL A 184 -18.47 -6.40 1.69
CA VAL A 184 -17.62 -6.18 0.51
C VAL A 184 -16.38 -5.39 0.90
N LEU A 185 -16.56 -4.25 1.59
CA LEU A 185 -15.45 -3.43 2.06
C LEU A 185 -14.51 -4.23 2.97
N GLY A 186 -15.05 -4.99 3.94
CA GLY A 186 -14.26 -5.81 4.85
C GLY A 186 -13.50 -6.93 4.15
N LYS A 187 -14.13 -7.64 3.21
CA LYS A 187 -13.52 -8.74 2.46
C LYS A 187 -12.45 -8.27 1.48
N LEU A 188 -12.64 -7.10 0.87
CA LEU A 188 -11.67 -6.46 -0.03
C LEU A 188 -10.71 -5.53 0.69
N GLN A 189 -10.82 -5.44 2.03
CA GLN A 189 -9.98 -4.62 2.90
C GLN A 189 -9.95 -3.12 2.51
N CYS A 190 -11.07 -2.61 2.02
CA CYS A 190 -11.27 -1.21 1.69
C CYS A 190 -11.97 -0.49 2.85
N GLY A 191 -11.50 0.67 3.27
CA GLY A 191 -12.12 1.47 4.32
C GLY A 191 -13.29 2.33 3.83
N SER A 192 -13.38 2.56 2.51
CA SER A 192 -14.38 3.43 1.90
C SER A 192 -14.79 2.97 0.49
N THR A 193 -15.91 3.51 -0.01
CA THR A 193 -16.33 3.26 -1.40
C THR A 193 -15.34 3.87 -2.40
N ILE A 194 -14.66 4.95 -2.04
CA ILE A 194 -13.63 5.57 -2.88
C ILE A 194 -12.45 4.60 -3.05
N GLU A 195 -11.98 4.01 -1.96
CA GLU A 195 -10.94 2.97 -2.00
C GLU A 195 -11.39 1.75 -2.81
N LEU A 196 -12.69 1.39 -2.73
CA LEU A 196 -13.25 0.31 -3.53
C LEU A 196 -13.20 0.61 -5.04
N VAL A 197 -13.43 1.86 -5.44
CA VAL A 197 -13.28 2.30 -6.84
C VAL A 197 -11.82 2.24 -7.27
N HIS A 198 -10.89 2.72 -6.44
CA HIS A 198 -9.44 2.58 -6.70
C HIS A 198 -9.03 1.12 -6.82
N PHE A 199 -9.47 0.27 -5.89
CA PHE A 199 -9.25 -1.18 -5.98
C PHE A 199 -9.72 -1.77 -7.32
N ALA A 200 -10.90 -1.37 -7.80
CA ALA A 200 -11.44 -1.85 -9.07
C ALA A 200 -10.65 -1.35 -10.29
N LEU A 201 -10.17 -0.10 -10.26
CA LEU A 201 -9.31 0.46 -11.31
C LEU A 201 -7.96 -0.26 -11.36
N ASP A 202 -7.32 -0.43 -10.20
CA ASP A 202 -6.00 -1.05 -10.08
C ASP A 202 -6.01 -2.53 -10.51
N ASN A 203 -7.14 -3.22 -10.30
CA ASN A 203 -7.32 -4.61 -10.72
C ASN A 203 -7.98 -4.77 -12.11
N GLN A 204 -8.11 -3.70 -12.88
CA GLN A 204 -8.73 -3.70 -14.22
C GLN A 204 -10.14 -4.31 -14.25
N LEU A 205 -10.89 -4.19 -13.14
CA LEU A 205 -12.24 -4.74 -12.98
C LEU A 205 -13.33 -3.81 -13.55
N LEU A 206 -12.96 -2.57 -13.89
CA LEU A 206 -13.80 -1.63 -14.62
C LEU A 206 -13.47 -1.74 -16.10
N THR A 207 -14.12 -2.67 -16.81
CA THR A 207 -14.15 -2.64 -18.27
C THR A 207 -15.09 -1.52 -18.70
N GLY A 208 -14.50 -0.44 -19.23
CA GLY A 208 -15.28 0.62 -19.84
C GLY A 208 -16.09 0.08 -21.03
N HIS A 209 -17.39 0.33 -20.98
CA HIS A 209 -18.25 0.37 -22.17
C HIS A 209 -18.48 1.82 -22.54
#